data_36f3f699cda235ab284e228bf4599238
#
_entry.id   36f3f699cda235ab284e228bf4599238
#
_cell.length_a   1.000
_cell.length_b   1.000
_cell.length_c   1.000
_cell.angle_alpha   90.00
_cell.angle_beta   90.00
_cell.angle_gamma   90.00
#
_symmetry.space_group_name_H-M   'P 1'
#
loop_
_entity.id
_entity.type
_entity.pdbx_description
1 polymer ?
#
loop_
_entity_poly.entity_id
_entity_poly.type
_entity_poly.pdbx_seq_one_letter_code
_entity_poly.pdbx_strand_id
1 'polypeptide(L)'
;MVWRIVAGMKRTMGLVCTPVLLASACRNMPGPFAPPVQRQPLEDFRPYRMSAIIDMSDEDATTHFVEDLTSNAAATWRWTGQRPTLRVRMRSAEHLRYTIDFGIAGAMLAQTGPLTVSFLVNERILDRVRYDHDGAQHFEKAVPAGWVTAGEDVTVGASVDKPWIPPEGGPQLGIMLVRMGLTQ
;
A
#
# COMPACT_ATOMS: atom_id res chain seq x y z
N MET A 1 22.74 -62.99 -42.02
CA MET A 1 23.87 -62.73 -42.93
C MET A 1 24.83 -61.85 -42.12
N VAL A 2 25.67 -62.48 -41.36
CA VAL A 2 27.03 -62.91 -41.69
C VAL A 2 28.00 -61.71 -41.73
N TRP A 3 28.86 -61.73 -40.73
CA TRP A 3 30.33 -61.55 -40.73
C TRP A 3 30.79 -60.09 -40.47
N ARG A 4 31.90 -59.83 -39.77
CA ARG A 4 32.97 -60.52 -38.98
C ARG A 4 33.78 -59.47 -38.25
N ILE A 5 34.06 -59.73 -37.05
CA ILE A 5 35.33 -59.74 -36.28
C ILE A 5 36.57 -59.31 -37.07
N VAL A 6 37.33 -58.34 -36.54
CA VAL A 6 38.80 -58.44 -36.46
C VAL A 6 39.30 -57.71 -35.19
N ALA A 7 40.01 -58.47 -34.42
CA ALA A 7 40.80 -58.09 -33.28
C ALA A 7 42.17 -57.48 -33.68
N GLY A 8 42.79 -56.70 -32.82
CA GLY A 8 44.20 -56.34 -32.95
C GLY A 8 44.65 -55.27 -31.96
N MET A 9 45.03 -55.67 -30.82
CA MET A 9 46.39 -55.71 -30.27
C MET A 9 46.94 -54.38 -29.68
N LYS A 10 46.98 -54.38 -28.37
CA LYS A 10 47.97 -53.83 -27.43
C LYS A 10 48.98 -52.77 -27.90
N ARG A 11 49.00 -51.66 -27.15
CA ARG A 11 50.24 -51.11 -26.60
C ARG A 11 49.91 -50.23 -25.38
N THR A 12 50.38 -50.73 -24.25
CA THR A 12 50.63 -50.03 -23.00
C THR A 12 51.64 -48.94 -23.22
N MET A 13 51.35 -47.75 -22.85
CA MET A 13 52.31 -46.71 -22.57
C MET A 13 51.82 -45.88 -21.41
N GLY A 14 52.43 -46.06 -20.27
CA GLY A 14 52.21 -45.38 -19.03
C GLY A 14 52.44 -43.88 -19.19
N LEU A 15 51.46 -43.08 -18.80
CA LEU A 15 51.70 -41.69 -18.56
C LEU A 15 51.46 -41.45 -17.08
N VAL A 16 52.58 -41.36 -16.36
CA VAL A 16 52.63 -40.82 -15.00
C VAL A 16 52.30 -39.37 -15.10
N CYS A 17 51.04 -39.03 -14.88
CA CYS A 17 50.60 -37.65 -14.73
C CYS A 17 50.70 -37.27 -13.26
N THR A 18 51.71 -36.53 -12.96
CA THR A 18 52.06 -35.92 -11.67
C THR A 18 50.90 -35.04 -11.14
N PRO A 19 50.44 -35.28 -9.90
CA PRO A 19 49.45 -34.40 -9.27
C PRO A 19 50.18 -33.26 -8.53
N VAL A 20 50.70 -32.28 -9.27
CA VAL A 20 51.44 -31.13 -8.65
C VAL A 20 50.81 -29.77 -8.96
N LEU A 21 49.73 -29.68 -9.75
CA LEU A 21 49.17 -28.38 -10.19
C LEU A 21 47.89 -27.91 -9.47
N LEU A 22 47.44 -28.60 -8.43
CA LEU A 22 46.21 -28.20 -7.71
C LEU A 22 46.45 -27.47 -6.38
N ALA A 23 47.70 -27.26 -5.96
CA ALA A 23 48.00 -26.59 -4.69
C ALA A 23 48.22 -25.08 -4.79
N SER A 24 48.23 -24.50 -5.99
CA SER A 24 48.50 -23.06 -6.16
C SER A 24 47.26 -22.16 -6.30
N ALA A 25 46.07 -22.75 -6.45
CA ALA A 25 44.83 -21.95 -6.64
C ALA A 25 44.25 -21.39 -5.33
N CYS A 26 44.67 -21.84 -4.18
CA CYS A 26 44.13 -21.40 -2.89
C CYS A 26 44.92 -20.28 -2.21
N ARG A 27 45.97 -19.74 -2.85
CA ARG A 27 46.81 -18.71 -2.22
C ARG A 27 46.34 -17.28 -2.40
N ASN A 28 45.31 -17.02 -3.22
CA ASN A 28 44.77 -15.69 -3.46
C ASN A 28 43.29 -15.61 -3.09
N MET A 29 42.86 -16.24 -2.01
CA MET A 29 41.58 -15.86 -1.45
C MET A 29 41.69 -14.40 -0.94
N PRO A 30 40.87 -13.47 -1.44
CA PRO A 30 40.79 -12.17 -0.80
C PRO A 30 40.43 -12.36 0.66
N GLY A 31 41.13 -11.64 1.53
CA GLY A 31 40.85 -11.72 2.97
C GLY A 31 39.38 -11.52 3.27
N PRO A 32 38.86 -11.93 4.44
CA PRO A 32 37.47 -11.77 4.77
C PRO A 32 37.06 -10.31 4.56
N PHE A 33 36.06 -10.12 3.70
CA PHE A 33 35.51 -8.81 3.44
C PHE A 33 34.87 -8.29 4.74
N ALA A 34 35.51 -7.31 5.38
CA ALA A 34 34.87 -6.61 6.49
C ALA A 34 33.70 -5.79 5.94
N PRO A 35 32.47 -6.02 6.41
CA PRO A 35 31.34 -5.18 6.00
C PRO A 35 31.69 -3.72 6.29
N PRO A 36 31.28 -2.80 5.40
CA PRO A 36 31.53 -1.38 5.62
C PRO A 36 30.96 -0.96 6.98
N VAL A 37 31.78 -0.31 7.79
CA VAL A 37 31.31 0.26 9.08
C VAL A 37 30.24 1.28 8.74
N GLN A 38 29.03 1.04 9.20
CA GLN A 38 27.95 2.00 9.09
C GLN A 38 28.34 3.26 9.88
N ARG A 39 28.74 4.32 9.18
CA ARG A 39 29.31 5.54 9.79
C ARG A 39 28.26 6.55 10.19
N GLN A 40 27.00 6.35 9.82
CA GLN A 40 25.90 7.23 10.22
C GLN A 40 24.88 6.40 10.99
N PRO A 41 24.56 6.78 12.23
CA PRO A 41 23.36 6.29 12.87
C PRO A 41 22.17 6.60 11.95
N LEU A 42 21.21 5.73 11.87
CA LEU A 42 19.90 6.05 11.27
C LEU A 42 19.22 7.08 12.18
N GLU A 43 19.68 8.35 12.12
CA GLU A 43 19.13 9.45 12.93
C GLU A 43 17.68 9.77 12.57
N ASP A 44 17.21 9.33 11.41
CA ASP A 44 15.88 9.62 10.91
C ASP A 44 14.88 8.46 11.05
N PHE A 45 15.16 7.48 11.89
CA PHE A 45 14.12 6.53 12.24
C PHE A 45 13.07 7.22 13.13
N ARG A 46 12.22 8.03 12.51
CA ARG A 46 10.97 8.45 13.16
C ARG A 46 10.11 7.21 13.28
N PRO A 47 9.84 6.73 14.53
CA PRO A 47 8.93 5.60 14.67
C PRO A 47 7.62 6.01 14.00
N TYR A 48 7.24 5.27 12.97
CA TYR A 48 5.99 5.48 12.26
C TYR A 48 4.84 5.47 13.29
N ARG A 49 4.23 6.62 13.50
CA ARG A 49 3.07 6.75 14.35
C ARG A 49 1.83 6.71 13.47
N MET A 50 1.09 5.62 13.55
CA MET A 50 -0.23 5.59 12.95
C MET A 50 -1.05 6.76 13.50
N SER A 51 -1.39 7.70 12.62
CA SER A 51 -2.30 8.77 12.96
C SER A 51 -3.73 8.24 13.07
N ALA A 52 -4.53 8.90 13.87
CA ALA A 52 -5.96 8.60 14.01
C ALA A 52 -6.79 9.32 12.94
N ILE A 53 -6.34 10.48 12.49
CA ILE A 53 -6.90 11.26 11.38
C ILE A 53 -5.80 11.45 10.36
N ILE A 54 -6.10 11.20 9.10
CA ILE A 54 -5.20 11.35 7.98
C ILE A 54 -5.66 12.55 7.17
N ASP A 55 -4.81 13.58 7.11
CA ASP A 55 -4.99 14.71 6.22
C ASP A 55 -4.29 14.42 4.88
N MET A 56 -4.95 14.71 3.77
CA MET A 56 -4.40 14.43 2.44
C MET A 56 -3.24 15.35 2.06
N SER A 57 -3.02 16.42 2.81
CA SER A 57 -1.84 17.30 2.68
C SER A 57 -0.59 16.74 3.38
N ASP A 58 -0.72 15.76 4.26
CA ASP A 58 0.42 15.17 4.97
C ASP A 58 1.31 14.37 4.00
N GLU A 59 2.62 14.52 4.14
CA GLU A 59 3.60 13.80 3.33
C GLU A 59 3.46 12.28 3.49
N ASP A 60 3.14 11.83 4.69
CA ASP A 60 2.99 10.42 5.04
C ASP A 60 1.58 9.86 4.79
N ALA A 61 0.65 10.65 4.27
CA ALA A 61 -0.74 10.21 4.04
C ALA A 61 -0.83 8.91 3.24
N THR A 62 0.05 8.72 2.25
CA THR A 62 0.07 7.53 1.39
C THR A 62 0.35 6.24 2.13
N THR A 63 1.02 6.28 3.27
CA THR A 63 1.34 5.09 4.10
C THR A 63 0.10 4.49 4.76
N HIS A 64 -0.98 5.26 4.82
CA HIS A 64 -2.27 4.85 5.37
C HIS A 64 -3.23 4.29 4.30
N PHE A 65 -2.89 4.42 3.01
CA PHE A 65 -3.79 4.02 1.94
C PHE A 65 -3.92 2.50 1.86
N VAL A 66 -5.16 2.04 1.76
CA VAL A 66 -5.48 0.63 1.57
C VAL A 66 -6.08 0.41 0.18
N GLU A 67 -7.06 1.23 -0.22
CA GLU A 67 -7.79 1.05 -1.47
C GLU A 67 -8.28 2.40 -2.02
N ASP A 68 -8.36 2.49 -3.35
CA ASP A 68 -9.06 3.55 -4.11
C ASP A 68 -8.63 4.99 -3.81
N LEU A 69 -7.35 5.23 -3.54
CA LEU A 69 -6.80 6.56 -3.34
C LEU A 69 -5.65 6.85 -4.31
N THR A 70 -5.64 8.06 -4.87
CA THR A 70 -4.56 8.48 -5.75
C THR A 70 -3.32 8.92 -4.95
N SER A 71 -2.14 8.57 -5.44
CA SER A 71 -0.86 8.91 -4.81
C SER A 71 -0.35 10.34 -5.13
N ASN A 72 -1.18 11.20 -5.72
CA ASN A 72 -0.75 12.55 -6.11
C ASN A 72 -0.48 13.41 -4.87
N ALA A 73 0.80 13.67 -4.58
CA ALA A 73 1.28 14.25 -3.34
C ALA A 73 1.17 15.80 -3.25
N ALA A 74 0.73 16.48 -4.31
CA ALA A 74 0.82 17.94 -4.39
C ALA A 74 -0.45 18.70 -3.97
N ALA A 75 -1.51 18.00 -3.55
CA ALA A 75 -2.81 18.61 -3.30
C ALA A 75 -3.24 18.45 -1.84
N THR A 76 -3.93 19.46 -1.32
CA THR A 76 -4.60 19.44 -0.01
C THR A 76 -5.81 18.47 0.01
N TRP A 77 -6.11 17.86 -1.12
CA TRP A 77 -7.17 16.88 -1.31
C TRP A 77 -6.73 15.87 -2.39
N ARG A 78 -7.35 14.69 -2.43
CA ARG A 78 -7.07 13.65 -3.42
C ARG A 78 -8.34 13.10 -4.02
N TRP A 79 -8.33 12.86 -5.32
CA TRP A 79 -9.37 12.05 -5.95
C TRP A 79 -9.34 10.63 -5.38
N THR A 80 -10.51 10.12 -5.16
CA THR A 80 -10.70 8.72 -4.78
C THR A 80 -11.31 7.92 -5.92
N GLY A 81 -11.19 6.60 -5.87
CA GLY A 81 -12.07 5.71 -6.60
C GLY A 81 -13.42 5.58 -5.90
N GLN A 82 -14.12 4.48 -6.16
CA GLN A 82 -15.46 4.23 -5.62
C GLN A 82 -15.47 3.96 -4.10
N ARG A 83 -14.38 3.34 -3.58
CA ARG A 83 -14.32 2.87 -2.19
C ARG A 83 -13.02 3.24 -1.48
N PRO A 84 -12.75 4.55 -1.29
CA PRO A 84 -11.55 4.96 -0.56
C PRO A 84 -11.51 4.35 0.84
N THR A 85 -10.37 3.73 1.16
CA THR A 85 -10.15 3.08 2.45
C THR A 85 -8.78 3.45 2.99
N LEU A 86 -8.73 3.86 4.26
CA LEU A 86 -7.52 4.17 5.01
C LEU A 86 -7.36 3.20 6.19
N ARG A 87 -6.12 3.02 6.61
CA ARG A 87 -5.77 2.30 7.84
C ARG A 87 -5.33 3.31 8.90
N VAL A 88 -5.95 3.23 10.06
CA VAL A 88 -5.64 4.06 11.23
C VAL A 88 -5.48 3.19 12.46
N ARG A 89 -4.90 3.74 13.53
CA ARG A 89 -4.77 3.03 14.80
C ARG A 89 -5.14 3.95 15.97
N MET A 90 -6.04 3.47 16.82
CA MET A 90 -6.50 4.18 18.00
C MET A 90 -5.87 3.62 19.28
N ARG A 91 -5.46 4.50 20.19
CA ARG A 91 -4.94 4.10 21.51
C ARG A 91 -6.04 3.69 22.46
N SER A 92 -7.24 4.21 22.29
CA SER A 92 -8.43 3.91 23.05
C SER A 92 -9.57 3.61 22.10
N ALA A 93 -10.50 2.77 22.52
CA ALA A 93 -11.71 2.42 21.77
C ALA A 93 -12.97 3.09 22.32
N GLU A 94 -12.81 4.01 23.29
CA GLU A 94 -13.94 4.68 23.94
C GLU A 94 -14.29 6.00 23.25
N HIS A 95 -15.58 6.29 23.17
CA HIS A 95 -16.13 7.55 22.65
C HIS A 95 -15.63 7.93 21.24
N LEU A 96 -15.36 6.95 20.42
CA LEU A 96 -14.86 7.18 19.06
C LEU A 96 -15.92 7.81 18.19
N ARG A 97 -15.47 8.76 17.36
CA ARG A 97 -16.26 9.39 16.31
C ARG A 97 -15.52 9.19 14.98
N TYR A 98 -16.24 8.75 13.97
CA TYR A 98 -15.78 8.79 12.60
C TYR A 98 -15.93 10.21 12.09
N THR A 99 -14.92 10.75 11.43
CA THR A 99 -14.96 12.06 10.79
C THR A 99 -14.37 11.99 9.39
N ILE A 100 -14.99 12.72 8.45
CA ILE A 100 -14.51 12.86 7.08
C ILE A 100 -14.87 14.24 6.54
N ASP A 101 -13.89 14.90 5.89
CA ASP A 101 -14.09 16.07 5.08
C ASP A 101 -13.77 15.73 3.63
N PHE A 102 -14.67 16.07 2.72
CA PHE A 102 -14.52 15.75 1.31
C PHE A 102 -15.27 16.78 0.43
N GLY A 103 -14.97 16.74 -0.84
CA GLY A 103 -15.67 17.53 -1.85
C GLY A 103 -16.41 16.64 -2.84
N ILE A 104 -17.49 17.14 -3.37
CA ILE A 104 -18.23 16.58 -4.49
C ILE A 104 -18.08 17.54 -5.67
N ALA A 105 -17.59 17.03 -6.82
CA ALA A 105 -17.43 17.85 -8.01
C ALA A 105 -18.77 18.13 -8.67
N GLY A 106 -18.99 19.39 -9.06
CA GLY A 106 -20.22 19.80 -9.75
C GLY A 106 -20.45 19.05 -11.07
N ALA A 107 -19.36 18.78 -11.82
CA ALA A 107 -19.43 17.99 -13.06
C ALA A 107 -19.90 16.55 -12.80
N MET A 108 -19.46 15.93 -11.70
CA MET A 108 -19.94 14.61 -11.30
C MET A 108 -21.44 14.63 -11.03
N LEU A 109 -21.91 15.56 -10.20
CA LEU A 109 -23.32 15.67 -9.85
C LEU A 109 -24.20 15.99 -11.05
N ALA A 110 -23.74 16.84 -11.96
CA ALA A 110 -24.47 17.17 -13.20
C ALA A 110 -24.69 15.93 -14.09
N GLN A 111 -23.74 15.01 -14.10
CA GLN A 111 -23.80 13.80 -14.92
C GLN A 111 -24.50 12.63 -14.23
N THR A 112 -24.24 12.40 -12.93
CA THR A 112 -24.74 11.23 -12.19
C THR A 112 -26.03 11.51 -11.42
N GLY A 113 -26.41 12.79 -11.25
CA GLY A 113 -27.45 13.23 -10.31
C GLY A 113 -27.02 13.06 -8.85
N PRO A 114 -27.95 13.18 -7.91
CA PRO A 114 -27.66 12.98 -6.50
C PRO A 114 -27.03 11.62 -6.23
N LEU A 115 -26.03 11.59 -5.34
CA LEU A 115 -25.27 10.40 -4.99
C LEU A 115 -25.44 10.05 -3.51
N THR A 116 -25.20 8.79 -3.16
CA THR A 116 -25.22 8.33 -1.78
C THR A 116 -23.81 7.90 -1.39
N VAL A 117 -23.32 8.47 -0.28
CA VAL A 117 -22.06 8.05 0.33
C VAL A 117 -22.37 7.18 1.55
N SER A 118 -21.83 5.99 1.56
CA SER A 118 -21.82 5.09 2.73
C SER A 118 -20.52 5.26 3.48
N PHE A 119 -20.56 5.48 4.78
CA PHE A 119 -19.38 5.61 5.64
C PHE A 119 -19.14 4.31 6.37
N LEU A 120 -17.87 3.85 6.40
CA LEU A 120 -17.51 2.51 6.88
C LEU A 120 -16.43 2.56 7.95
N VAL A 121 -16.56 1.66 8.94
CA VAL A 121 -15.54 1.35 9.94
C VAL A 121 -15.39 -0.17 9.99
N ASN A 122 -14.19 -0.71 9.77
CA ASN A 122 -13.94 -2.14 9.67
C ASN A 122 -14.94 -2.85 8.74
N GLU A 123 -15.15 -2.26 7.55
CA GLU A 123 -16.09 -2.72 6.52
C GLU A 123 -17.58 -2.69 6.91
N ARG A 124 -17.90 -2.32 8.13
CA ARG A 124 -19.28 -2.16 8.60
C ARG A 124 -19.81 -0.79 8.26
N ILE A 125 -21.00 -0.72 7.71
CA ILE A 125 -21.63 0.56 7.36
C ILE A 125 -22.09 1.26 8.62
N LEU A 126 -21.47 2.42 8.91
CA LEU A 126 -21.82 3.29 10.02
C LEU A 126 -23.06 4.13 9.69
N ASP A 127 -23.13 4.64 8.45
CA ASP A 127 -24.26 5.41 7.96
C ASP A 127 -24.27 5.52 6.43
N ARG A 128 -25.38 6.05 5.90
CA ARG A 128 -25.56 6.41 4.50
C ARG A 128 -26.21 7.77 4.40
N VAL A 129 -25.57 8.68 3.64
CA VAL A 129 -26.09 10.04 3.45
C VAL A 129 -26.19 10.30 1.95
N ARG A 130 -27.33 10.88 1.55
CA ARG A 130 -27.57 11.34 0.18
C ARG A 130 -27.16 12.80 0.07
N TYR A 131 -26.39 13.09 -0.97
CA TYR A 131 -25.93 14.43 -1.33
C TYR A 131 -26.54 14.83 -2.68
N ASP A 132 -27.17 16.00 -2.73
CA ASP A 132 -27.82 16.58 -3.91
C ASP A 132 -27.18 17.89 -4.35
N HIS A 133 -26.13 18.34 -3.67
CA HIS A 133 -25.38 19.55 -3.98
C HIS A 133 -23.85 19.26 -3.99
N ASP A 134 -23.13 20.04 -4.78
CA ASP A 134 -21.68 19.96 -4.89
C ASP A 134 -20.97 20.79 -3.82
N GLY A 135 -19.61 20.79 -3.89
CA GLY A 135 -18.78 21.53 -2.97
C GLY A 135 -18.32 20.73 -1.77
N ALA A 136 -17.86 21.45 -0.74
CA ALA A 136 -17.30 20.87 0.48
C ALA A 136 -18.41 20.25 1.35
N GLN A 137 -18.14 19.03 1.82
CA GLN A 137 -19.01 18.26 2.70
C GLN A 137 -18.25 17.84 3.95
N HIS A 138 -18.96 17.77 5.06
CA HIS A 138 -18.48 17.24 6.32
C HIS A 138 -19.45 16.18 6.84
N PHE A 139 -18.91 15.08 7.33
CA PHE A 139 -19.69 14.06 8.03
C PHE A 139 -18.97 13.62 9.30
N GLU A 140 -19.71 13.55 10.39
CA GLU A 140 -19.22 13.06 11.67
C GLU A 140 -20.31 12.23 12.38
N LYS A 141 -19.92 11.07 12.92
CA LYS A 141 -20.83 10.20 13.65
C LYS A 141 -20.11 9.36 14.69
N ALA A 142 -20.75 9.14 15.84
CA ALA A 142 -20.23 8.22 16.87
C ALA A 142 -20.14 6.80 16.33
N VAL A 143 -19.01 6.14 16.61
CA VAL A 143 -18.78 4.73 16.27
C VAL A 143 -19.38 3.87 17.38
N PRO A 144 -20.21 2.86 17.07
CA PRO A 144 -20.75 1.95 18.08
C PRO A 144 -19.65 1.23 18.87
N ALA A 145 -19.90 1.05 20.16
CA ALA A 145 -18.97 0.32 21.04
C ALA A 145 -18.72 -1.10 20.51
N GLY A 146 -17.47 -1.56 20.63
CA GLY A 146 -17.06 -2.89 20.18
C GLY A 146 -16.81 -3.02 18.66
N TRP A 147 -16.85 -1.92 17.89
CA TRP A 147 -16.45 -1.94 16.48
C TRP A 147 -14.95 -1.78 16.28
N VAL A 148 -14.26 -1.22 17.24
CA VAL A 148 -12.84 -0.93 17.23
C VAL A 148 -12.21 -1.52 18.49
N THR A 149 -11.03 -2.10 18.33
CA THR A 149 -10.19 -2.57 19.44
C THR A 149 -9.00 -1.62 19.63
N ALA A 150 -8.74 -1.19 20.85
CA ALA A 150 -7.61 -0.33 21.16
C ALA A 150 -6.28 -1.00 20.79
N GLY A 151 -5.39 -0.28 20.14
CA GLY A 151 -4.06 -0.76 19.74
C GLY A 151 -4.02 -1.63 18.48
N GLU A 152 -5.18 -1.98 17.90
CA GLU A 152 -5.26 -2.70 16.63
C GLU A 152 -5.43 -1.74 15.45
N ASP A 153 -5.13 -2.25 14.25
CA ASP A 153 -5.38 -1.54 13.01
C ASP A 153 -6.88 -1.54 12.71
N VAL A 154 -7.38 -0.38 12.34
CA VAL A 154 -8.78 -0.14 12.01
C VAL A 154 -8.84 0.39 10.58
N THR A 155 -9.76 -0.11 9.77
CA THR A 155 -10.05 0.48 8.48
C THR A 155 -11.20 1.46 8.59
N VAL A 156 -11.00 2.66 8.03
CA VAL A 156 -12.02 3.68 7.85
C VAL A 156 -12.17 3.98 6.38
N GLY A 157 -13.40 4.12 5.91
CA GLY A 157 -13.63 4.29 4.49
C GLY A 157 -14.96 4.95 4.17
N ALA A 158 -15.11 5.24 2.89
CA ALA A 158 -16.38 5.67 2.30
C ALA A 158 -16.67 4.82 1.05
N SER A 159 -17.91 4.75 0.62
CA SER A 159 -18.30 4.12 -0.64
C SER A 159 -19.35 4.96 -1.33
N VAL A 160 -19.09 5.27 -2.60
CA VAL A 160 -19.96 6.11 -3.44
C VAL A 160 -20.78 5.19 -4.34
N ASP A 161 -22.10 5.37 -4.36
CA ASP A 161 -23.02 4.53 -5.16
C ASP A 161 -22.88 4.77 -6.67
N LYS A 162 -22.52 6.00 -7.08
CA LYS A 162 -22.41 6.42 -8.47
C LYS A 162 -21.06 7.08 -8.75
N PRO A 163 -20.00 6.31 -8.96
CA PRO A 163 -18.72 6.88 -9.36
C PRO A 163 -18.81 7.52 -10.75
N TRP A 164 -17.97 8.50 -10.99
CA TRP A 164 -17.96 9.30 -12.20
C TRP A 164 -16.79 8.94 -13.10
N ILE A 165 -17.04 8.86 -14.42
CA ILE A 165 -15.98 8.73 -15.42
C ILE A 165 -15.94 10.07 -16.17
N PRO A 166 -14.79 10.79 -16.14
CA PRO A 166 -14.61 12.04 -16.87
C PRO A 166 -14.89 11.86 -18.37
N PRO A 167 -15.49 12.86 -19.06
CA PRO A 167 -15.83 12.76 -20.48
C PRO A 167 -14.61 12.53 -21.38
N GLU A 168 -13.46 13.05 -20.99
CA GLU A 168 -12.18 12.83 -21.68
C GLU A 168 -11.57 11.43 -21.46
N GLY A 169 -12.24 10.61 -20.71
CA GLY A 169 -11.79 9.27 -20.30
C GLY A 169 -10.93 9.31 -19.04
N GLY A 170 -10.53 8.14 -18.57
CA GLY A 170 -9.69 8.01 -17.38
C GLY A 170 -10.26 7.06 -16.34
N PRO A 171 -9.69 7.02 -15.14
CA PRO A 171 -10.17 6.17 -14.07
C PRO A 171 -11.54 6.62 -13.56
N GLN A 172 -12.24 5.68 -12.96
CA GLN A 172 -13.46 5.95 -12.22
C GLN A 172 -13.13 6.78 -10.98
N LEU A 173 -13.82 7.92 -10.80
CA LEU A 173 -13.60 8.86 -9.71
C LEU A 173 -14.81 8.86 -8.75
N GLY A 174 -14.50 8.94 -7.46
CA GLY A 174 -15.48 9.09 -6.38
C GLY A 174 -15.54 10.51 -5.87
N ILE A 175 -15.08 10.75 -4.65
CA ILE A 175 -15.08 12.04 -3.97
C ILE A 175 -13.65 12.64 -3.96
N MET A 176 -13.56 13.93 -3.67
CA MET A 176 -12.31 14.64 -3.39
C MET A 176 -12.06 14.59 -1.88
N LEU A 177 -11.29 13.62 -1.42
CA LEU A 177 -11.00 13.43 -0.01
C LEU A 177 -10.03 14.51 0.49
N VAL A 178 -10.34 15.17 1.60
CA VAL A 178 -9.50 16.15 2.29
C VAL A 178 -8.88 15.52 3.53
N ARG A 179 -9.70 14.94 4.40
CA ARG A 179 -9.21 14.17 5.56
C ARG A 179 -10.25 13.12 5.97
N MET A 180 -9.77 12.05 6.59
CA MET A 180 -10.64 10.99 7.11
C MET A 180 -9.96 10.28 8.28
N GLY A 181 -10.74 9.86 9.26
CA GLY A 181 -10.23 9.10 10.40
C GLY A 181 -11.19 8.96 11.55
N LEU A 182 -10.61 8.70 12.74
CA LEU A 182 -11.33 8.58 14.00
C LEU A 182 -10.82 9.63 14.99
N THR A 183 -11.76 10.22 15.75
CA THR A 183 -11.48 11.11 16.89
C THR A 183 -12.04 10.52 18.18
N GLN A 184 -11.63 11.07 19.33
CA GLN A 184 -12.23 10.87 20.65
C GLN A 184 -13.01 12.09 21.08
#